data_4ca25af2b2c195d037ec1690b648ffb5
#
_entry.id   4ca25af2b2c195d037ec1690b648ffb5
#
_cell.length_a   1.000
_cell.length_b   1.000
_cell.length_c   1.000
_cell.angle_alpha   90.00
_cell.angle_beta   90.00
_cell.angle_gamma   90.00
#
_symmetry.space_group_name_H-M   'P 1'
#
loop_
_entity.id
_entity.type
_entity.pdbx_description
1 polymer ?
#
loop_
_entity_poly.entity_id
_entity_poly.type
_entity_poly.pdbx_seq_one_letter_code
_entity_poly.pdbx_strand_id
1 'polypeptide(L)'
;MRISRYLATVLTVTAATTTLSATSTASASAAPSAGSLRAGVFKLTNAERVKAGCPKLKYNSALAKAAQRHSADMAGHNFVDHVGSDGSTMVTRARAAGYTGFSALAENVAAGDRSAAAVVKGWMKSPGHRANILNCSLKHLGVGYVKNPGTAQGTYWTQDFGAKF
;
A
#
# COMPACT_ATOMS: atom_id res chain seq x y z
N MET A 1 93.57 0.42 -35.27
CA MET A 1 92.80 0.56 -34.01
C MET A 1 91.36 0.92 -34.38
N ARG A 2 90.41 -0.06 -34.37
CA ARG A 2 89.01 0.13 -34.79
C ARG A 2 88.15 0.12 -33.55
N ILE A 3 87.44 1.20 -33.29
CA ILE A 3 86.52 1.33 -32.17
C ILE A 3 85.09 1.04 -32.70
N SER A 4 84.51 -0.10 -32.27
CA SER A 4 83.18 -0.51 -32.60
C SER A 4 82.23 0.18 -31.66
N ARG A 5 81.20 0.94 -32.22
CA ARG A 5 80.14 1.60 -31.48
C ARG A 5 78.93 0.68 -31.50
N TYR A 6 78.50 0.16 -30.35
CA TYR A 6 77.22 -0.54 -30.18
C TYR A 6 76.12 0.48 -29.95
N LEU A 7 75.11 0.54 -30.87
CA LEU A 7 73.84 1.24 -30.64
C LEU A 7 72.99 0.33 -29.81
N ALA A 8 72.62 0.81 -28.64
CA ALA A 8 71.54 0.19 -27.80
C ALA A 8 70.19 0.76 -28.21
N THR A 9 69.34 -0.08 -28.78
CA THR A 9 67.98 0.25 -29.11
C THR A 9 67.09 0.05 -27.85
N VAL A 10 66.57 1.13 -27.29
CA VAL A 10 65.63 1.08 -26.15
C VAL A 10 64.22 0.89 -26.70
N LEU A 11 63.60 -0.26 -26.43
CA LEU A 11 62.22 -0.56 -26.73
C LEU A 11 61.35 -0.01 -25.59
N THR A 12 60.61 1.07 -25.85
CA THR A 12 59.61 1.57 -24.91
C THR A 12 58.32 0.79 -25.09
N VAL A 13 57.92 0.00 -24.08
CA VAL A 13 56.63 -0.68 -23.99
C VAL A 13 55.63 0.27 -23.34
N THR A 14 54.72 0.80 -24.13
CA THR A 14 53.57 1.58 -23.61
C THR A 14 52.46 0.63 -23.16
N ALA A 15 52.25 0.50 -21.85
CA ALA A 15 51.14 -0.24 -21.28
C ALA A 15 49.85 0.62 -21.39
N ALA A 16 48.93 0.20 -22.24
CA ALA A 16 47.59 0.80 -22.30
C ALA A 16 46.71 0.25 -21.16
N THR A 17 46.46 1.06 -20.14
CA THR A 17 45.49 0.74 -19.08
C THR A 17 44.10 1.03 -19.55
N THR A 18 43.35 -0.01 -19.92
CA THR A 18 41.90 0.07 -20.17
C THR A 18 41.17 0.13 -18.85
N THR A 19 40.66 1.30 -18.46
CA THR A 19 39.73 1.45 -17.32
C THR A 19 38.34 0.98 -17.71
N LEU A 20 37.92 -0.16 -17.18
CA LEU A 20 36.54 -0.66 -17.31
C LEU A 20 35.64 0.18 -16.40
N SER A 21 34.92 1.14 -16.96
CA SER A 21 33.87 1.88 -16.21
C SER A 21 32.64 1.00 -16.03
N ALA A 22 32.47 0.44 -14.83
CA ALA A 22 31.26 -0.27 -14.46
C ALA A 22 30.12 0.75 -14.29
N THR A 23 29.25 0.86 -15.30
CA THR A 23 27.98 1.62 -15.18
C THR A 23 27.03 0.84 -14.29
N SER A 24 26.92 1.25 -13.02
CA SER A 24 25.95 0.73 -12.07
C SER A 24 24.56 1.25 -12.48
N THR A 25 23.77 0.44 -13.19
CA THR A 25 22.36 0.73 -13.45
C THR A 25 21.58 0.55 -12.15
N ALA A 26 21.37 1.65 -11.43
CA ALA A 26 20.44 1.65 -10.30
C ALA A 26 19.03 1.36 -10.84
N SER A 27 18.51 0.14 -10.59
CA SER A 27 17.12 -0.20 -10.88
C SER A 27 16.23 0.71 -10.04
N ALA A 28 15.56 1.66 -10.67
CA ALA A 28 14.53 2.46 -10.03
C ALA A 28 13.42 1.51 -9.56
N SER A 29 13.24 1.39 -8.24
CA SER A 29 12.15 0.59 -7.68
C SER A 29 10.82 1.21 -8.13
N ALA A 30 10.03 0.45 -8.87
CA ALA A 30 8.72 0.90 -9.32
C ALA A 30 7.83 1.24 -8.10
N ALA A 31 7.04 2.32 -8.21
CA ALA A 31 6.08 2.68 -7.18
C ALA A 31 5.11 1.52 -6.91
N PRO A 32 4.72 1.28 -5.65
CA PRO A 32 3.86 0.17 -5.32
C PRO A 32 2.50 0.28 -6.02
N SER A 33 2.00 -0.83 -6.56
CA SER A 33 0.70 -0.89 -7.21
C SER A 33 -0.44 -0.73 -6.20
N ALA A 34 -1.63 -0.32 -6.66
CA ALA A 34 -2.82 -0.26 -5.81
C ALA A 34 -3.14 -1.62 -5.15
N GLY A 35 -2.88 -2.72 -5.86
CA GLY A 35 -3.05 -4.09 -5.33
C GLY A 35 -2.08 -4.37 -4.18
N SER A 36 -0.80 -4.04 -4.34
CA SER A 36 0.21 -4.23 -3.29
C SER A 36 -0.05 -3.36 -2.07
N LEU A 37 -0.57 -2.13 -2.28
CA LEU A 37 -0.94 -1.22 -1.19
C LEU A 37 -2.11 -1.78 -0.36
N ARG A 38 -3.19 -2.27 -1.00
CA ARG A 38 -4.31 -2.93 -0.31
C ARG A 38 -3.87 -4.19 0.45
N ALA A 39 -3.05 -5.02 -0.17
CA ALA A 39 -2.49 -6.22 0.48
C ALA A 39 -1.60 -5.85 1.68
N GLY A 40 -0.84 -4.76 1.58
CA GLY A 40 -0.05 -4.20 2.67
C GLY A 40 -0.91 -3.78 3.87
N VAL A 41 -2.01 -3.05 3.63
CA VAL A 41 -2.97 -2.67 4.68
C VAL A 41 -3.56 -3.90 5.34
N PHE A 42 -4.01 -4.89 4.56
CA PHE A 42 -4.55 -6.13 5.10
C PHE A 42 -3.55 -6.87 6.01
N LYS A 43 -2.30 -7.00 5.57
CA LYS A 43 -1.21 -7.63 6.33
C LYS A 43 -0.92 -6.88 7.64
N LEU A 44 -0.78 -5.56 7.58
CA LEU A 44 -0.45 -4.73 8.74
C LEU A 44 -1.59 -4.68 9.76
N THR A 45 -2.85 -4.59 9.31
CA THR A 45 -4.03 -4.69 10.17
C THR A 45 -4.03 -6.01 10.95
N ASN A 46 -3.75 -7.13 10.28
CA ASN A 46 -3.66 -8.43 10.93
C ASN A 46 -2.46 -8.53 11.88
N ALA A 47 -1.36 -7.85 11.61
CA ALA A 47 -0.22 -7.77 12.53
C ALA A 47 -0.60 -7.05 13.83
N GLU A 48 -1.31 -5.91 13.75
CA GLU A 48 -1.79 -5.19 14.94
C GLU A 48 -2.79 -6.02 15.76
N ARG A 49 -3.68 -6.75 15.09
CA ARG A 49 -4.63 -7.67 15.76
C ARG A 49 -3.92 -8.79 16.53
N VAL A 50 -2.93 -9.43 15.90
CA VAL A 50 -2.16 -10.50 16.57
C VAL A 50 -1.42 -9.97 17.79
N LYS A 51 -0.79 -8.78 17.70
CA LYS A 51 -0.15 -8.12 18.86
C LYS A 51 -1.13 -7.88 20.02
N ALA A 52 -2.40 -7.62 19.69
CA ALA A 52 -3.46 -7.38 20.67
C ALA A 52 -4.20 -8.68 21.12
N GLY A 53 -3.75 -9.85 20.70
CA GLY A 53 -4.38 -11.14 21.04
C GLY A 53 -5.64 -11.48 20.26
N CYS A 54 -6.01 -10.68 19.21
CA CYS A 54 -7.16 -10.98 18.37
C CYS A 54 -6.83 -11.97 17.25
N PRO A 55 -7.76 -12.84 16.86
CA PRO A 55 -7.63 -13.67 15.66
C PRO A 55 -7.45 -12.81 14.40
N LYS A 56 -6.68 -13.32 13.43
CA LYS A 56 -6.54 -12.67 12.13
C LYS A 56 -7.89 -12.62 11.40
N LEU A 57 -8.14 -11.50 10.73
CA LEU A 57 -9.24 -11.35 9.79
C LEU A 57 -8.98 -12.16 8.52
N LYS A 58 -10.05 -12.71 7.94
CA LYS A 58 -10.02 -13.32 6.61
C LYS A 58 -10.38 -12.27 5.57
N TYR A 59 -9.72 -12.33 4.41
CA TYR A 59 -10.08 -11.49 3.27
C TYR A 59 -11.50 -11.84 2.79
N ASN A 60 -12.28 -10.81 2.48
CA ASN A 60 -13.61 -10.98 1.90
C ASN A 60 -13.77 -10.09 0.66
N SER A 61 -14.04 -10.71 -0.49
CA SER A 61 -14.13 -10.02 -1.78
C SER A 61 -15.31 -9.06 -1.87
N ALA A 62 -16.44 -9.37 -1.23
CA ALA A 62 -17.61 -8.49 -1.22
C ALA A 62 -17.32 -7.22 -0.40
N LEU A 63 -16.71 -7.34 0.79
CA LEU A 63 -16.27 -6.17 1.55
C LEU A 63 -15.19 -5.38 0.80
N ALA A 64 -14.26 -6.05 0.12
CA ALA A 64 -13.24 -5.37 -0.69
C ALA A 64 -13.86 -4.59 -1.87
N LYS A 65 -14.92 -5.13 -2.49
CA LYS A 65 -15.69 -4.43 -3.53
C LYS A 65 -16.42 -3.21 -2.97
N ALA A 66 -17.04 -3.30 -1.79
CA ALA A 66 -17.69 -2.18 -1.12
C ALA A 66 -16.68 -1.08 -0.76
N ALA A 67 -15.60 -1.44 -0.08
CA ALA A 67 -14.53 -0.53 0.29
C ALA A 67 -13.88 0.17 -0.92
N GLN A 68 -13.65 -0.56 -2.03
CA GLN A 68 -13.06 0.01 -3.24
C GLN A 68 -14.00 1.02 -3.91
N ARG A 69 -15.30 0.74 -3.94
CA ARG A 69 -16.31 1.68 -4.46
C ARG A 69 -16.36 2.95 -3.63
N HIS A 70 -16.33 2.83 -2.31
CA HIS A 70 -16.35 3.98 -1.42
C HIS A 70 -15.08 4.81 -1.52
N SER A 71 -13.90 4.18 -1.60
CA SER A 71 -12.66 4.91 -1.88
C SER A 71 -12.69 5.64 -3.22
N ALA A 72 -13.34 5.06 -4.25
CA ALA A 72 -13.49 5.68 -5.56
C ALA A 72 -14.47 6.88 -5.52
N ASP A 73 -15.56 6.74 -4.77
CA ASP A 73 -16.53 7.81 -4.56
C ASP A 73 -15.89 9.01 -3.83
N MET A 74 -15.22 8.76 -2.71
CA MET A 74 -14.47 9.80 -1.98
C MET A 74 -13.45 10.51 -2.89
N ALA A 75 -12.72 9.75 -3.71
CA ALA A 75 -11.72 10.28 -4.62
C ALA A 75 -12.33 11.08 -5.79
N GLY A 76 -13.50 10.65 -6.30
CA GLY A 76 -14.21 11.30 -7.40
C GLY A 76 -14.86 12.62 -7.00
N HIS A 77 -15.33 12.71 -5.76
CA HIS A 77 -16.05 13.86 -5.24
C HIS A 77 -15.25 14.69 -4.21
N ASN A 78 -13.97 14.33 -3.98
CA ASN A 78 -13.05 15.05 -3.10
C ASN A 78 -13.58 15.28 -1.68
N PHE A 79 -14.07 14.21 -1.04
CA PHE A 79 -14.52 14.22 0.35
C PHE A 79 -13.94 13.03 1.14
N VAL A 80 -14.08 13.06 2.47
CA VAL A 80 -13.74 11.95 3.38
C VAL A 80 -14.84 11.83 4.40
N ASP A 81 -15.71 10.84 4.24
CA ASP A 81 -16.86 10.58 5.11
C ASP A 81 -17.23 9.09 5.05
N HIS A 82 -18.02 8.63 6.01
CA HIS A 82 -18.63 7.30 6.01
C HIS A 82 -19.87 7.20 5.11
N VAL A 83 -20.53 8.34 4.84
CA VAL A 83 -21.67 8.42 3.92
C VAL A 83 -21.15 8.75 2.52
N GLY A 84 -21.60 8.01 1.52
CA GLY A 84 -21.25 8.24 0.12
C GLY A 84 -21.90 9.50 -0.46
N SER A 85 -21.38 10.00 -1.57
CA SER A 85 -21.95 11.17 -2.28
C SER A 85 -23.40 10.95 -2.74
N ASP A 86 -23.80 9.68 -2.89
CA ASP A 86 -25.16 9.24 -3.22
C ASP A 86 -26.03 8.95 -1.98
N GLY A 87 -25.55 9.27 -0.77
CA GLY A 87 -26.21 8.96 0.49
C GLY A 87 -26.05 7.50 0.96
N SER A 88 -25.27 6.69 0.25
CA SER A 88 -25.04 5.28 0.63
C SER A 88 -24.28 5.17 1.95
N THR A 89 -24.73 4.26 2.81
CA THR A 89 -24.03 3.91 4.05
C THR A 89 -23.16 2.68 3.83
N MET A 90 -22.22 2.40 4.75
CA MET A 90 -21.45 1.15 4.75
C MET A 90 -22.36 -0.09 4.63
N VAL A 91 -23.49 -0.10 5.35
CA VAL A 91 -24.48 -1.20 5.33
C VAL A 91 -25.04 -1.41 3.93
N THR A 92 -25.47 -0.34 3.28
CA THR A 92 -26.05 -0.43 1.92
C THR A 92 -24.99 -0.84 0.90
N ARG A 93 -23.76 -0.32 1.00
CA ARG A 93 -22.64 -0.69 0.13
C ARG A 93 -22.23 -2.15 0.29
N ALA A 94 -22.12 -2.65 1.55
CA ALA A 94 -21.78 -4.04 1.84
C ALA A 94 -22.84 -5.00 1.25
N ARG A 95 -24.14 -4.72 1.46
CA ARG A 95 -25.26 -5.51 0.88
C ARG A 95 -25.22 -5.50 -0.65
N ALA A 96 -25.09 -4.33 -1.26
CA ALA A 96 -25.00 -4.18 -2.72
C ALA A 96 -23.78 -4.87 -3.33
N ALA A 97 -22.72 -5.07 -2.55
CA ALA A 97 -21.55 -5.83 -2.95
C ALA A 97 -21.69 -7.35 -2.75
N GLY A 98 -22.76 -7.82 -2.08
CA GLY A 98 -23.02 -9.24 -1.82
C GLY A 98 -22.59 -9.71 -0.42
N TYR A 99 -22.17 -8.82 0.49
CA TYR A 99 -21.91 -9.19 1.87
C TYR A 99 -23.20 -9.11 2.68
N THR A 100 -23.87 -10.25 2.81
CA THR A 100 -25.18 -10.40 3.49
C THR A 100 -25.08 -11.36 4.67
N GLY A 101 -26.13 -11.43 5.53
CA GLY A 101 -26.14 -12.32 6.69
C GLY A 101 -25.07 -11.94 7.71
N PHE A 102 -24.82 -10.65 7.90
CA PHE A 102 -23.83 -10.17 8.86
C PHE A 102 -24.46 -9.87 10.22
N SER A 103 -23.71 -10.18 11.28
CA SER A 103 -24.01 -9.83 12.67
C SER A 103 -23.35 -8.53 13.10
N ALA A 104 -22.23 -8.15 12.45
CA ALA A 104 -21.53 -6.91 12.73
C ALA A 104 -20.84 -6.37 11.48
N LEU A 105 -20.76 -5.04 11.41
CA LEU A 105 -20.00 -4.27 10.41
C LEU A 105 -19.27 -3.13 11.11
N ALA A 106 -18.10 -2.74 10.59
CA ALA A 106 -17.37 -1.54 10.99
C ALA A 106 -16.53 -1.02 9.81
N GLU A 107 -16.32 0.28 9.77
CA GLU A 107 -15.57 0.93 8.69
C GLU A 107 -14.53 1.89 9.22
N ASN A 108 -13.38 1.94 8.57
CA ASN A 108 -12.39 2.99 8.71
C ASN A 108 -12.17 3.65 7.36
N VAL A 109 -12.18 4.98 7.33
CA VAL A 109 -11.82 5.78 6.15
C VAL A 109 -10.62 6.67 6.45
N ALA A 110 -9.85 7.00 5.44
CA ALA A 110 -8.74 7.94 5.53
C ALA A 110 -8.39 8.52 4.16
N ALA A 111 -7.70 9.66 4.16
CA ALA A 111 -7.11 10.24 2.94
C ALA A 111 -5.76 10.88 3.25
N GLY A 112 -4.94 11.12 2.21
CA GLY A 112 -3.65 11.78 2.30
C GLY A 112 -2.45 10.85 2.53
N ASP A 113 -2.65 9.67 3.10
CA ASP A 113 -1.58 8.71 3.38
C ASP A 113 -1.11 8.00 2.10
N ARG A 114 0.20 8.05 1.82
CA ARG A 114 0.77 7.52 0.58
C ARG A 114 1.26 6.07 0.67
N SER A 115 1.15 5.44 1.84
CA SER A 115 1.59 4.06 2.05
C SER A 115 0.68 3.29 3.00
N ALA A 116 0.67 1.97 2.86
CA ALA A 116 -0.05 1.08 3.78
C ALA A 116 0.40 1.24 5.23
N ALA A 117 1.68 1.47 5.47
CA ALA A 117 2.22 1.66 6.81
C ALA A 117 1.74 2.97 7.44
N ALA A 118 1.70 4.06 6.66
CA ALA A 118 1.26 5.37 7.15
C ALA A 118 -0.22 5.32 7.53
N VAL A 119 -1.10 4.82 6.66
CA VAL A 119 -2.54 4.81 6.92
C VAL A 119 -2.89 3.89 8.10
N VAL A 120 -2.31 2.70 8.21
CA VAL A 120 -2.56 1.81 9.36
C VAL A 120 -2.04 2.43 10.65
N LYS A 121 -0.86 3.07 10.64
CA LYS A 121 -0.34 3.82 11.79
C LYS A 121 -1.26 4.99 12.18
N GLY A 122 -1.84 5.70 11.20
CA GLY A 122 -2.83 6.76 11.42
C GLY A 122 -4.08 6.22 12.12
N TRP A 123 -4.67 5.15 11.59
CA TRP A 123 -5.83 4.50 12.19
C TRP A 123 -5.55 3.98 13.61
N MET A 124 -4.38 3.38 13.85
CA MET A 124 -4.01 2.89 15.19
C MET A 124 -3.79 4.00 16.23
N LYS A 125 -3.53 5.23 15.80
CA LYS A 125 -3.45 6.40 16.69
C LYS A 125 -4.81 7.03 17.01
N SER A 126 -5.83 6.77 16.19
CA SER A 126 -7.20 7.29 16.38
C SER A 126 -8.02 6.28 17.21
N PRO A 127 -8.56 6.66 18.36
CA PRO A 127 -9.28 5.72 19.25
C PRO A 127 -10.41 4.96 18.54
N GLY A 128 -11.26 5.64 17.76
CA GLY A 128 -12.37 5.01 17.03
C GLY A 128 -11.92 4.01 15.97
N HIS A 129 -10.96 4.42 15.11
CA HIS A 129 -10.42 3.53 14.09
C HIS A 129 -9.68 2.33 14.67
N ARG A 130 -8.91 2.56 15.74
CA ARG A 130 -8.20 1.50 16.48
C ARG A 130 -9.18 0.51 17.09
N ALA A 131 -10.30 0.98 17.65
CA ALA A 131 -11.33 0.11 18.21
C ALA A 131 -11.90 -0.85 17.15
N ASN A 132 -12.14 -0.38 15.93
CA ASN A 132 -12.56 -1.23 14.81
C ASN A 132 -11.50 -2.29 14.46
N ILE A 133 -10.23 -1.90 14.33
CA ILE A 133 -9.12 -2.83 14.03
C ILE A 133 -9.00 -3.90 15.10
N LEU A 134 -9.10 -3.54 16.37
CA LEU A 134 -8.91 -4.43 17.52
C LEU A 134 -10.20 -5.08 18.03
N ASN A 135 -11.32 -4.92 17.33
CA ASN A 135 -12.54 -5.65 17.66
C ASN A 135 -12.41 -7.12 17.28
N CYS A 136 -12.16 -7.98 18.25
CA CYS A 136 -11.95 -9.42 18.05
C CYS A 136 -13.20 -10.16 17.55
N SER A 137 -14.41 -9.58 17.66
CA SER A 137 -15.64 -10.18 17.13
C SER A 137 -15.71 -10.12 15.60
N LEU A 138 -15.05 -9.15 14.96
CA LEU A 138 -14.96 -9.05 13.51
C LEU A 138 -14.09 -10.17 12.94
N LYS A 139 -14.49 -10.73 11.80
CA LYS A 139 -13.89 -11.93 11.20
C LYS A 139 -13.37 -11.70 9.77
N HIS A 140 -13.91 -10.72 9.07
CA HIS A 140 -13.62 -10.44 7.68
C HIS A 140 -13.13 -9.00 7.49
N LEU A 141 -12.31 -8.79 6.45
CA LEU A 141 -11.81 -7.48 6.05
C LEU A 141 -11.76 -7.37 4.52
N GLY A 142 -12.26 -6.26 4.02
CA GLY A 142 -12.02 -5.75 2.68
C GLY A 142 -11.29 -4.41 2.74
N VAL A 143 -10.42 -4.14 1.76
CA VAL A 143 -9.65 -2.89 1.69
C VAL A 143 -9.83 -2.24 0.33
N GLY A 144 -10.18 -0.96 0.31
CA GLY A 144 -10.23 -0.07 -0.84
C GLY A 144 -9.05 0.90 -0.84
N TYR A 145 -8.60 1.29 -2.03
CA TYR A 145 -7.59 2.31 -2.25
C TYR A 145 -7.77 2.97 -3.61
N VAL A 146 -7.77 4.28 -3.64
CA VAL A 146 -7.72 5.07 -4.89
C VAL A 146 -6.71 6.20 -4.74
N LYS A 147 -5.93 6.43 -5.81
CA LYS A 147 -5.08 7.60 -5.97
C LYS A 147 -5.75 8.55 -6.96
N ASN A 148 -5.98 9.79 -6.53
CA ASN A 148 -6.43 10.87 -7.40
C ASN A 148 -5.57 12.11 -7.15
N PRO A 149 -4.51 12.33 -7.95
CA PRO A 149 -3.59 13.47 -7.77
C PRO A 149 -4.24 14.82 -8.05
N GLY A 150 -5.43 14.85 -8.67
CA GLY A 150 -6.21 16.05 -8.89
C GLY A 150 -6.95 16.59 -7.67
N THR A 151 -6.88 15.88 -6.53
CA THR A 151 -7.51 16.31 -5.27
C THR A 151 -6.46 16.73 -4.24
N ALA A 152 -6.87 17.55 -3.27
CA ALA A 152 -5.98 18.01 -2.20
C ALA A 152 -5.38 16.85 -1.38
N GLN A 153 -6.13 15.76 -1.18
CA GLN A 153 -5.71 14.60 -0.42
C GLN A 153 -4.82 13.64 -1.23
N GLY A 154 -5.05 13.52 -2.52
CA GLY A 154 -4.26 12.70 -3.43
C GLY A 154 -4.46 11.19 -3.31
N THR A 155 -4.90 10.68 -2.15
CA THR A 155 -5.14 9.25 -1.88
C THR A 155 -6.32 9.05 -0.94
N TYR A 156 -7.08 7.96 -1.15
CA TYR A 156 -8.27 7.62 -0.39
C TYR A 156 -8.29 6.14 -0.03
N TRP A 157 -8.64 5.84 1.21
CA TRP A 157 -8.57 4.50 1.78
C TRP A 157 -9.85 4.15 2.52
N THR A 158 -10.27 2.91 2.40
CA THR A 158 -11.38 2.34 3.16
C THR A 158 -11.02 0.95 3.66
N GLN A 159 -11.33 0.66 4.93
CA GLN A 159 -11.38 -0.69 5.50
C GLN A 159 -12.82 -1.00 5.86
N ASP A 160 -13.40 -2.02 5.23
CA ASP A 160 -14.70 -2.58 5.60
C ASP A 160 -14.49 -3.88 6.36
N PHE A 161 -14.96 -3.90 7.61
CA PHE A 161 -14.91 -5.07 8.48
C PHE A 161 -16.28 -5.70 8.61
N GLY A 162 -16.33 -7.02 8.84
CA GLY A 162 -17.59 -7.71 9.09
C GLY A 162 -17.44 -9.01 9.85
N ALA A 163 -18.55 -9.43 10.46
CA ALA A 163 -18.78 -10.78 10.96
C ALA A 163 -20.11 -11.30 10.43
N LYS A 164 -20.25 -12.60 10.20
CA LYS A 164 -21.52 -13.24 9.87
C LYS A 164 -22.06 -13.99 11.09
N PHE A 165 -23.37 -14.25 11.08
CA PHE A 165 -23.99 -15.14 12.04
C PHE A 165 -23.42 -16.55 11.94
#